data_5a5bb28a8103fe46a8bb86cd5d686ba4
#
_entry.id   5a5bb28a8103fe46a8bb86cd5d686ba4
#
_cell.length_a   1.000
_cell.length_b   1.000
_cell.length_c   1.000
_cell.angle_alpha   90.00
_cell.angle_beta   90.00
_cell.angle_gamma   90.00
#
_symmetry.space_group_name_H-M   'P 1'
#
loop_
_entity.id
_entity.type
_entity.pdbx_description
1 polymer ?
#
loop_
_entity_poly.entity_id
_entity_poly.type
_entity_poly.pdbx_seq_one_letter_code
_entity_poly.pdbx_strand_id
1 'polypeptide(L)'
;MKPLETTVEEVLRKAIQSEVETRVYYQTLAERTADATVRKRMLQLSDGELVHRAKLERKYREMVGHAAPDPQPVHVDLPADAADLDMRRALKLALERERDSESYFRHMAERVPPTTELGRLFVELGEIEWKHKSDLQTEYDRLAGPEDFLLDM
;
A
#
# COMPACT_ATOMS: atom_id res chain seq x y z
N MET A 1 5.74 -5.90 26.87
CA MET A 1 4.81 -5.81 25.71
C MET A 1 4.05 -7.12 25.60
N LYS A 2 2.74 -7.06 25.46
CA LYS A 2 1.95 -8.27 25.25
C LYS A 2 2.36 -8.96 23.95
N PRO A 3 2.47 -10.30 23.93
CA PRO A 3 2.67 -11.02 22.68
C PRO A 3 1.54 -10.68 21.69
N LEU A 4 1.86 -10.65 20.41
CA LEU A 4 0.88 -10.42 19.38
C LEU A 4 0.03 -11.69 19.20
N GLU A 5 -1.27 -11.57 19.47
CA GLU A 5 -2.23 -12.64 19.27
C GLU A 5 -2.88 -12.50 17.89
N THR A 6 -2.25 -13.09 16.88
CA THR A 6 -2.80 -13.12 15.53
C THR A 6 -2.32 -14.38 14.81
N THR A 7 -2.93 -14.68 13.68
CA THR A 7 -2.63 -15.85 12.86
C THR A 7 -2.11 -15.42 11.49
N VAL A 8 -1.43 -16.32 10.80
CA VAL A 8 -1.01 -16.12 9.41
C VAL A 8 -2.22 -15.80 8.52
N GLU A 9 -3.34 -16.49 8.73
CA GLU A 9 -4.58 -16.23 7.99
C GLU A 9 -5.06 -14.80 8.17
N GLU A 10 -5.14 -14.31 9.41
CA GLU A 10 -5.58 -12.94 9.70
C GLU A 10 -4.66 -11.89 9.09
N VAL A 11 -3.35 -12.10 9.16
CA VAL A 11 -2.36 -11.19 8.58
C VAL A 11 -2.50 -11.11 7.06
N LEU A 12 -2.64 -12.26 6.40
CA LEU A 12 -2.80 -12.30 4.95
C LEU A 12 -4.13 -11.70 4.50
N ARG A 13 -5.22 -11.95 5.23
CA ARG A 13 -6.52 -11.31 4.95
C ARG A 13 -6.41 -9.80 5.05
N LYS A 14 -5.73 -9.30 6.07
CA LYS A 14 -5.53 -7.86 6.26
C LYS A 14 -4.64 -7.25 5.19
N ALA A 15 -3.60 -7.97 4.77
CA ALA A 15 -2.73 -7.53 3.68
C ALA A 15 -3.50 -7.45 2.36
N ILE A 16 -4.32 -8.45 2.04
CA ILE A 16 -5.18 -8.47 0.86
C ILE A 16 -6.18 -7.30 0.90
N GLN A 17 -6.83 -7.09 2.04
CA GLN A 17 -7.77 -5.98 2.22
C GLN A 17 -7.09 -4.63 2.01
N SER A 18 -5.87 -4.46 2.49
CA SER A 18 -5.08 -3.24 2.28
C SER A 18 -4.81 -2.98 0.80
N GLU A 19 -4.47 -4.01 0.02
CA GLU A 19 -4.28 -3.87 -1.43
C GLU A 19 -5.57 -3.47 -2.15
N VAL A 20 -6.70 -4.04 -1.73
CA VAL A 20 -8.02 -3.67 -2.26
C VAL A 20 -8.36 -2.22 -1.96
N GLU A 21 -8.14 -1.79 -0.73
CA GLU A 21 -8.38 -0.39 -0.32
C GLU A 21 -7.47 0.59 -1.08
N THR A 22 -6.21 0.25 -1.25
CA THR A 22 -5.24 1.07 -1.98
C THR A 22 -5.62 1.19 -3.44
N ARG A 23 -6.08 0.09 -4.06
CA ARG A 23 -6.58 0.11 -5.44
C ARG A 23 -7.76 1.04 -5.60
N VAL A 24 -8.75 0.93 -4.71
CA VAL A 24 -9.94 1.80 -4.73
C VAL A 24 -9.54 3.26 -4.52
N TYR A 25 -8.57 3.52 -3.64
CA TYR A 25 -8.04 4.86 -3.41
C TYR A 25 -7.49 5.46 -4.71
N TYR A 26 -6.65 4.73 -5.45
CA TYR A 26 -6.10 5.20 -6.71
C TYR A 26 -7.16 5.37 -7.79
N GLN A 27 -8.12 4.47 -7.88
CA GLN A 27 -9.25 4.59 -8.80
C GLN A 27 -10.08 5.83 -8.52
N THR A 28 -10.34 6.11 -7.25
CA THR A 28 -11.13 7.26 -6.83
C THR A 28 -10.39 8.56 -7.11
N LEU A 29 -9.08 8.62 -6.89
CA LEU A 29 -8.25 9.76 -7.30
C LEU A 29 -8.31 9.98 -8.81
N ALA A 30 -8.22 8.91 -9.59
CA ALA A 30 -8.30 8.99 -11.05
C ALA A 30 -9.65 9.55 -11.51
N GLU A 31 -10.74 9.17 -10.86
CA GLU A 31 -12.09 9.68 -11.19
C GLU A 31 -12.28 11.15 -10.84
N ARG A 32 -11.63 11.61 -9.76
CA ARG A 32 -11.82 12.97 -9.26
C ARG A 32 -10.91 14.00 -9.92
N THR A 33 -9.72 13.63 -10.34
CA THR A 33 -8.76 14.58 -10.93
C THR A 33 -9.23 15.08 -12.29
N ALA A 34 -9.02 16.39 -12.53
CA ALA A 34 -9.24 17.00 -13.83
C ALA A 34 -8.03 16.83 -14.78
N ASP A 35 -6.87 16.43 -14.24
CA ASP A 35 -5.62 16.28 -15.01
C ASP A 35 -5.54 14.89 -15.64
N ALA A 36 -5.49 14.83 -16.97
CA ALA A 36 -5.45 13.57 -17.72
C ALA A 36 -4.17 12.75 -17.46
N THR A 37 -3.04 13.42 -17.24
CA THR A 37 -1.76 12.76 -16.94
C THR A 37 -1.78 12.13 -15.56
N VAL A 38 -2.31 12.84 -14.57
CA VAL A 38 -2.52 12.31 -13.22
C VAL A 38 -3.47 11.13 -13.24
N ARG A 39 -4.58 11.24 -13.98
CA ARG A 39 -5.56 10.15 -14.12
C ARG A 39 -4.91 8.88 -14.64
N LYS A 40 -4.14 9.00 -15.72
CA LYS A 40 -3.43 7.88 -16.33
C LYS A 40 -2.50 7.22 -15.32
N ARG A 41 -1.73 8.01 -14.57
CA ARG A 41 -0.78 7.49 -13.58
C ARG A 41 -1.49 6.78 -12.44
N MET A 42 -2.57 7.35 -11.93
CA MET A 42 -3.34 6.73 -10.85
C MET A 42 -3.97 5.41 -11.28
N LEU A 43 -4.44 5.31 -12.53
CA LEU A 43 -4.94 4.05 -13.09
C LEU A 43 -3.84 3.01 -13.23
N GLN A 44 -2.62 3.40 -13.60
CA GLN A 44 -1.48 2.50 -13.65
C GLN A 44 -1.14 1.94 -12.26
N LEU A 45 -1.14 2.80 -11.23
CA LEU A 45 -0.94 2.38 -9.85
C LEU A 45 -2.04 1.43 -9.38
N SER A 46 -3.29 1.73 -9.73
CA SER A 46 -4.43 0.86 -9.45
C SER A 46 -4.26 -0.54 -10.06
N ASP A 47 -3.83 -0.61 -11.32
CA ASP A 47 -3.57 -1.87 -12.00
C ASP A 47 -2.44 -2.66 -11.32
N GLY A 48 -1.42 -1.98 -10.83
CA GLY A 48 -0.34 -2.59 -10.07
C GLY A 48 -0.84 -3.28 -8.79
N GLU A 49 -1.84 -2.70 -8.13
CA GLU A 49 -2.43 -3.29 -6.93
C GLU A 49 -3.16 -4.63 -7.21
N LEU A 50 -3.69 -4.82 -8.41
CA LEU A 50 -4.26 -6.12 -8.81
C LEU A 50 -3.20 -7.22 -8.84
N VAL A 51 -2.01 -6.90 -9.32
CA VAL A 51 -0.88 -7.85 -9.35
C VAL A 51 -0.45 -8.20 -7.93
N HIS A 52 -0.33 -7.19 -7.05
CA HIS A 52 0.02 -7.39 -5.64
C HIS A 52 -1.02 -8.27 -4.93
N ARG A 53 -2.29 -7.97 -5.13
CA ARG A 53 -3.40 -8.74 -4.58
C ARG A 53 -3.36 -10.21 -5.04
N ALA A 54 -3.15 -10.45 -6.32
CA ALA A 54 -3.07 -11.81 -6.86
C ALA A 54 -1.94 -12.63 -6.21
N LYS A 55 -0.78 -12.00 -5.99
CA LYS A 55 0.35 -12.64 -5.30
C LYS A 55 0.02 -12.98 -3.84
N LEU A 56 -0.65 -12.09 -3.13
CA LEU A 56 -1.07 -12.31 -1.74
C LEU A 56 -2.16 -13.39 -1.64
N GLU A 57 -3.10 -13.43 -2.58
CA GLU A 57 -4.14 -14.45 -2.63
C GLU A 57 -3.55 -15.84 -2.89
N ARG A 58 -2.54 -15.92 -3.75
CA ARG A 58 -1.79 -17.16 -3.97
C ARG A 58 -1.08 -17.60 -2.69
N LYS A 59 -0.40 -16.69 -2.03
CA LYS A 59 0.28 -16.94 -0.76
C LYS A 59 -0.72 -17.41 0.32
N TYR A 60 -1.88 -16.80 0.38
CA TYR A 60 -2.96 -17.20 1.28
C TYR A 60 -3.35 -18.67 1.02
N ARG A 61 -3.61 -19.02 -0.23
CA ARG A 61 -3.98 -20.38 -0.60
C ARG A 61 -2.87 -21.40 -0.24
N GLU A 62 -1.62 -21.03 -0.47
CA GLU A 62 -0.47 -21.90 -0.15
C GLU A 62 -0.31 -22.10 1.36
N MET A 63 -0.45 -21.07 2.15
CA MET A 63 -0.20 -21.12 3.59
C MET A 63 -1.41 -21.54 4.42
N VAL A 64 -2.62 -21.22 3.98
CA VAL A 64 -3.86 -21.49 4.71
C VAL A 64 -4.59 -22.72 4.20
N GLY A 65 -4.43 -23.05 2.91
CA GLY A 65 -4.97 -24.27 2.32
C GLY A 65 -6.31 -24.13 1.60
N HIS A 66 -6.88 -22.92 1.56
CA HIS A 66 -8.10 -22.63 0.81
C HIS A 66 -8.05 -21.20 0.26
N ALA A 67 -9.00 -20.85 -0.60
CA ALA A 67 -9.05 -19.49 -1.17
C ALA A 67 -9.37 -18.44 -0.10
N ALA A 68 -8.79 -17.25 -0.27
CA ALA A 68 -9.09 -16.11 0.58
C ALA A 68 -10.57 -15.72 0.44
N PRO A 69 -11.23 -15.30 1.54
CA PRO A 69 -12.60 -14.79 1.48
C PRO A 69 -12.66 -13.48 0.69
N ASP A 70 -13.85 -13.13 0.24
CA ASP A 70 -14.08 -11.87 -0.46
C ASP A 70 -13.72 -10.68 0.44
N PRO A 71 -13.11 -9.61 -0.14
CA PRO A 71 -12.77 -8.43 0.65
C PRO A 71 -14.02 -7.69 1.15
N GLN A 72 -13.82 -6.94 2.23
CA GLN A 72 -14.84 -6.07 2.78
C GLN A 72 -15.06 -4.85 1.88
N PRO A 73 -16.28 -4.26 1.89
CA PRO A 73 -16.54 -3.01 1.19
C PRO A 73 -15.57 -1.91 1.60
N VAL A 74 -15.19 -1.07 0.63
CA VAL A 74 -14.20 0.00 0.83
C VAL A 74 -14.88 1.35 0.77
N HIS A 75 -14.60 2.19 1.76
CA HIS A 75 -14.93 3.61 1.75
C HIS A 75 -13.62 4.41 1.67
N VAL A 76 -13.56 5.41 0.80
CA VAL A 76 -12.37 6.23 0.58
C VAL A 76 -12.69 7.69 0.83
N ASP A 77 -11.95 8.31 1.75
CA ASP A 77 -11.96 9.74 1.96
C ASP A 77 -10.79 10.37 1.19
N LEU A 78 -11.10 11.28 0.28
CA LEU A 78 -10.10 12.01 -0.49
C LEU A 78 -9.86 13.39 0.11
N PRO A 79 -8.64 13.96 -0.06
CA PRO A 79 -8.40 15.35 0.31
C PRO A 79 -9.30 16.30 -0.50
N ALA A 80 -9.57 17.47 0.08
CA ALA A 80 -10.47 18.47 -0.53
C ALA A 80 -9.97 18.96 -1.90
N ASP A 81 -8.65 18.92 -2.15
CA ASP A 81 -8.02 19.35 -3.40
C ASP A 81 -7.90 18.25 -4.47
N ALA A 82 -8.60 17.11 -4.29
CA ALA A 82 -8.47 15.95 -5.19
C ALA A 82 -8.73 16.25 -6.67
N ALA A 83 -9.60 17.24 -6.98
CA ALA A 83 -9.88 17.64 -8.35
C ALA A 83 -8.72 18.42 -9.00
N ASP A 84 -7.89 19.08 -8.21
CA ASP A 84 -6.85 20.02 -8.64
C ASP A 84 -5.42 19.49 -8.41
N LEU A 85 -5.27 18.18 -8.22
CA LEU A 85 -3.96 17.56 -7.98
C LEU A 85 -3.07 17.66 -9.21
N ASP A 86 -1.85 18.18 -9.02
CA ASP A 86 -0.77 17.96 -9.98
C ASP A 86 -0.11 16.59 -9.73
N MET A 87 0.80 16.19 -10.62
CA MET A 87 1.46 14.89 -10.52
C MET A 87 2.26 14.75 -9.23
N ARG A 88 2.96 15.79 -8.82
CA ARG A 88 3.76 15.78 -7.59
C ARG A 88 2.89 15.54 -6.36
N ARG A 89 1.78 16.25 -6.24
CA ARG A 89 0.84 16.10 -5.13
C ARG A 89 0.18 14.71 -5.13
N ALA A 90 -0.19 14.21 -6.30
CA ALA A 90 -0.77 12.88 -6.45
C ALA A 90 0.21 11.78 -6.03
N LEU A 91 1.48 11.88 -6.45
CA LEU A 91 2.52 10.94 -6.03
C LEU A 91 2.82 11.03 -4.53
N LYS A 92 2.75 12.22 -3.95
CA LYS A 92 2.90 12.38 -2.51
C LYS A 92 1.80 11.64 -1.74
N LEU A 93 0.55 11.71 -2.20
CA LEU A 93 -0.55 10.96 -1.60
C LEU A 93 -0.35 9.44 -1.72
N ALA A 94 0.10 8.98 -2.89
CA ALA A 94 0.43 7.59 -3.11
C ALA A 94 1.55 7.12 -2.18
N LEU A 95 2.59 7.94 -2.04
CA LEU A 95 3.74 7.65 -1.19
C LEU A 95 3.35 7.56 0.28
N GLU A 96 2.51 8.46 0.77
CA GLU A 96 1.98 8.44 2.14
C GLU A 96 1.20 7.14 2.40
N ARG A 97 0.40 6.71 1.43
CA ARG A 97 -0.35 5.45 1.51
C ARG A 97 0.57 4.24 1.65
N GLU A 98 1.63 4.16 0.84
CA GLU A 98 2.59 3.06 0.90
C GLU A 98 3.45 3.10 2.17
N ARG A 99 3.78 4.29 2.67
CA ARG A 99 4.49 4.46 3.95
C ARG A 99 3.69 3.91 5.12
N ASP A 100 2.38 4.13 5.14
CA ASP A 100 1.51 3.63 6.20
C ASP A 100 1.49 2.10 6.21
N SER A 101 1.38 1.47 5.04
CA SER A 101 1.41 0.02 4.91
C SER A 101 2.75 -0.57 5.33
N GLU A 102 3.86 0.00 4.86
CA GLU A 102 5.21 -0.44 5.21
C GLU A 102 5.46 -0.32 6.72
N SER A 103 5.10 0.81 7.30
CA SER A 103 5.25 1.07 8.73
C SER A 103 4.44 0.06 9.57
N TYR A 104 3.23 -0.26 9.15
CA TYR A 104 2.40 -1.25 9.82
C TYR A 104 3.09 -2.62 9.89
N PHE A 105 3.55 -3.15 8.76
CA PHE A 105 4.18 -4.47 8.74
C PHE A 105 5.51 -4.49 9.48
N ARG A 106 6.29 -3.43 9.39
CA ARG A 106 7.55 -3.32 10.15
C ARG A 106 7.31 -3.30 11.66
N HIS A 107 6.29 -2.57 12.12
CA HIS A 107 5.90 -2.53 13.53
C HIS A 107 5.44 -3.91 14.02
N MET A 108 4.67 -4.62 13.21
CA MET A 108 4.21 -5.97 13.54
C MET A 108 5.38 -6.97 13.60
N ALA A 109 6.35 -6.83 12.71
CA ALA A 109 7.55 -7.68 12.70
C ALA A 109 8.35 -7.57 14.01
N GLU A 110 8.36 -6.39 14.64
CA GLU A 110 9.06 -6.17 15.91
C GLU A 110 8.38 -6.88 17.10
N ARG A 111 7.11 -7.28 16.94
CA ARG A 111 6.30 -7.86 18.02
C ARG A 111 6.27 -9.39 18.03
N VAL A 112 6.92 -10.04 17.08
CA VAL A 112 6.98 -11.50 16.98
C VAL A 112 8.41 -11.94 16.70
N PRO A 113 8.83 -13.14 17.20
CA PRO A 113 10.17 -13.64 16.90
C PRO A 113 10.34 -13.84 15.37
N PRO A 114 11.46 -13.37 14.78
CA PRO A 114 11.67 -13.45 13.33
C PRO A 114 11.87 -14.88 12.81
N THR A 115 12.11 -15.84 13.70
CA THR A 115 12.26 -17.26 13.37
C THR A 115 10.93 -17.98 13.22
N THR A 116 9.82 -17.38 13.63
CA THR A 116 8.48 -17.96 13.49
C THR A 116 7.95 -17.74 12.06
N GLU A 117 6.99 -18.57 11.65
CA GLU A 117 6.31 -18.42 10.37
C GLU A 117 5.67 -17.04 10.24
N LEU A 118 5.00 -16.60 11.29
CA LEU A 118 4.36 -15.29 11.35
C LEU A 118 5.39 -14.14 11.27
N GLY A 119 6.51 -14.26 11.99
CA GLY A 119 7.59 -13.26 11.95
C GLY A 119 8.20 -13.13 10.56
N ARG A 120 8.46 -14.24 9.90
CA ARG A 120 8.96 -14.25 8.52
C ARG A 120 7.97 -13.62 7.56
N LEU A 121 6.68 -13.87 7.74
CA LEU A 121 5.64 -13.27 6.91
C LEU A 121 5.61 -11.74 7.06
N PHE A 122 5.66 -11.22 8.28
CA PHE A 122 5.69 -9.77 8.50
C PHE A 122 6.91 -9.11 7.86
N VAL A 123 8.08 -9.73 7.97
CA VAL A 123 9.31 -9.21 7.34
C VAL A 123 9.14 -9.18 5.81
N GLU A 124 8.63 -10.25 5.22
CA GLU A 124 8.42 -10.33 3.77
C GLU A 124 7.42 -9.26 3.28
N LEU A 125 6.29 -9.11 3.97
CA LEU A 125 5.29 -8.10 3.62
C LEU A 125 5.85 -6.68 3.76
N GLY A 126 6.63 -6.43 4.80
CA GLY A 126 7.31 -5.15 5.00
C GLY A 126 8.31 -4.83 3.89
N GLU A 127 9.06 -5.81 3.42
CA GLU A 127 10.01 -5.64 2.30
C GLU A 127 9.29 -5.34 0.98
N ILE A 128 8.16 -5.99 0.72
CA ILE A 128 7.34 -5.75 -0.46
C ILE A 128 6.82 -4.29 -0.44
N GLU A 129 6.26 -3.85 0.67
CA GLU A 129 5.75 -2.48 0.80
C GLU A 129 6.87 -1.44 0.76
N TRP A 130 8.04 -1.77 1.32
CA TRP A 130 9.22 -0.91 1.24
C TRP A 130 9.63 -0.68 -0.22
N LYS A 131 9.59 -1.73 -1.04
CA LYS A 131 9.93 -1.61 -2.48
C LYS A 131 8.93 -0.70 -3.21
N HIS A 132 7.62 -0.88 -2.96
CA HIS A 132 6.59 -0.01 -3.55
C HIS A 132 6.82 1.44 -3.16
N LYS A 133 7.06 1.69 -1.87
CA LYS A 133 7.37 3.02 -1.36
C LYS A 133 8.61 3.61 -2.01
N SER A 134 9.68 2.82 -2.13
CA SER A 134 10.96 3.27 -2.71
C SER A 134 10.82 3.64 -4.18
N ASP A 135 10.06 2.87 -4.95
CA ASP A 135 9.79 3.15 -6.36
C ASP A 135 9.02 4.47 -6.51
N LEU A 136 8.00 4.69 -5.69
CA LEU A 136 7.24 5.94 -5.68
C LEU A 136 8.08 7.13 -5.20
N GLN A 137 8.94 6.92 -4.20
CA GLN A 137 9.85 7.96 -3.72
C GLN A 137 10.80 8.41 -4.83
N THR A 138 11.35 7.47 -5.59
CA THR A 138 12.22 7.77 -6.72
C THR A 138 11.49 8.59 -7.79
N GLU A 139 10.26 8.22 -8.10
CA GLU A 139 9.43 8.95 -9.06
C GLU A 139 9.09 10.36 -8.56
N TYR A 140 8.71 10.48 -7.30
CA TYR A 140 8.43 11.76 -6.64
C TYR A 140 9.66 12.67 -6.67
N ASP A 141 10.82 12.14 -6.32
CA ASP A 141 12.08 12.91 -6.25
C ASP A 141 12.48 13.49 -7.60
N ARG A 142 12.14 12.82 -8.71
CA ARG A 142 12.40 13.34 -10.07
C ARG A 142 11.56 14.57 -10.40
N LEU A 143 10.41 14.73 -9.75
CA LEU A 143 9.49 15.85 -9.98
C LEU A 143 9.63 16.95 -8.93
N ALA A 144 10.19 16.64 -7.76
CA ALA A 144 10.35 17.58 -6.67
C ALA A 144 11.46 18.58 -7.00
N GLY A 145 11.18 19.89 -6.73
CA GLY A 145 12.21 20.91 -6.77
C GLY A 145 13.05 20.91 -5.48
N PRO A 146 14.18 21.64 -5.46
CA PRO A 146 15.05 21.70 -4.26
C PRO A 146 14.32 22.15 -2.99
N GLU A 147 13.32 23.02 -3.13
CA GLU A 147 12.54 23.56 -2.01
C GLU A 147 11.68 22.47 -1.33
N ASP A 148 11.27 21.45 -2.06
CA ASP A 148 10.41 20.38 -1.54
C ASP A 148 11.18 19.46 -0.60
N PHE A 149 12.49 19.28 -0.82
CA PHE A 149 13.34 18.51 0.07
C PHE A 149 13.51 19.15 1.44
N LEU A 150 13.43 20.48 1.49
CA LEU A 150 13.53 21.23 2.75
C LEU A 150 12.24 21.12 3.58
N LEU A 151 11.09 20.97 2.94
CA LEU A 151 9.80 20.84 3.60
C LEU A 151 9.59 19.44 4.20
N ASP A 152 10.22 18.42 3.65
CA ASP A 152 10.12 17.04 4.10
C ASP A 152 11.16 16.68 5.19
N MET A 153 12.01 17.61 5.54
CA MET A 153 12.94 17.50 6.64
C MET A 153 12.32 17.95 7.95
#